data_da065da37607b7f24f27ea347c9a60ca
#
_entry.id   da065da37607b7f24f27ea347c9a60ca
#
_cell.length_a   1.000
_cell.length_b   1.000
_cell.length_c   1.000
_cell.angle_alpha   90.00
_cell.angle_beta   90.00
_cell.angle_gamma   90.00
#
_symmetry.space_group_name_H-M   'P 1'
#
loop_
_entity.id
_entity.type
_entity.pdbx_description
1 polymer ?
#
loop_
_entity_poly.entity_id
_entity_poly.type
_entity_poly.pdbx_seq_one_letter_code
_entity_poly.pdbx_strand_id
1 'polypeptide(L)'
;MSESLDLFKQYVAQTSEHPIGLEIERAEGPFLHTSDGKRFVDFISGIAVSSLGHRHPSVISAIREQLDRHLHVMVYGEFVQKAQWEHARELVE
;
A
#
# COMPACT_ATOMS: atom_id res chain seq x y z
N MET A 1 24.18 3.11 10.57
CA MET A 1 23.04 2.75 9.71
C MET A 1 22.34 1.56 10.32
N SER A 2 21.05 1.43 10.09
CA SER A 2 20.32 0.26 10.56
C SER A 2 20.65 -0.98 9.71
N GLU A 3 20.53 -2.15 10.30
CA GLU A 3 20.67 -3.42 9.58
C GLU A 3 19.70 -3.51 8.40
N SER A 4 18.45 -3.03 8.56
CA SER A 4 17.45 -3.01 7.50
C SER A 4 17.88 -2.19 6.30
N LEU A 5 18.51 -1.03 6.52
CA LEU A 5 19.00 -0.18 5.44
C LEU A 5 20.15 -0.86 4.67
N ASP A 6 21.02 -1.57 5.38
CA ASP A 6 22.11 -2.30 4.75
C ASP A 6 21.58 -3.47 3.92
N LEU A 7 20.62 -4.21 4.44
CA LEU A 7 19.94 -5.28 3.71
C LEU A 7 19.16 -4.76 2.50
N PHE A 8 18.50 -3.60 2.65
CA PHE A 8 17.84 -2.94 1.51
C PHE A 8 18.82 -2.66 0.38
N LYS A 9 19.98 -2.08 0.69
CA LYS A 9 21.00 -1.78 -0.31
C LYS A 9 21.59 -3.02 -0.96
N GLN A 10 21.67 -4.11 -0.19
CA GLN A 10 22.27 -5.37 -0.67
C GLN A 10 21.31 -6.16 -1.57
N TYR A 11 20.01 -6.20 -1.23
CA TYR A 11 19.08 -7.13 -1.86
C TYR A 11 18.00 -6.49 -2.75
N VAL A 12 17.75 -5.19 -2.60
CA VAL A 12 16.73 -4.49 -3.39
C VAL A 12 17.38 -3.61 -4.44
N ALA A 13 16.96 -3.77 -5.70
CA ALA A 13 17.41 -2.89 -6.77
C ALA A 13 16.96 -1.46 -6.51
N GLN A 14 17.91 -0.52 -6.37
CA GLN A 14 17.59 0.88 -6.19
C GLN A 14 17.33 1.55 -7.55
N THR A 15 16.37 2.48 -7.56
CA THR A 15 16.03 3.28 -8.75
C THR A 15 16.86 4.55 -8.85
N SER A 16 17.66 4.87 -7.83
CA SER A 16 18.57 5.99 -7.80
C SER A 16 19.84 5.61 -7.04
N GLU A 17 20.94 6.31 -7.30
CA GLU A 17 22.22 6.10 -6.58
C GLU A 17 22.13 6.49 -5.11
N HIS A 18 21.27 7.44 -4.78
CA HIS A 18 21.11 7.98 -3.44
C HIS A 18 19.63 7.93 -3.00
N PRO A 19 19.09 6.74 -2.66
CA PRO A 19 17.72 6.64 -2.19
C PRO A 19 17.54 7.41 -0.87
N ILE A 20 16.34 7.92 -0.63
CA ILE A 20 16.01 8.64 0.62
C ILE A 20 16.29 7.77 1.84
N GLY A 21 16.03 6.47 1.75
CA GLY A 21 16.42 5.49 2.75
C GLY A 21 15.70 5.60 4.08
N LEU A 22 14.49 6.18 4.09
CA LEU A 22 13.64 6.17 5.29
C LEU A 22 13.19 4.75 5.58
N GLU A 23 13.47 4.27 6.77
CA GLU A 23 13.03 2.96 7.23
C GLU A 23 11.61 3.08 7.80
N ILE A 24 10.61 2.76 6.98
CA ILE A 24 9.21 2.92 7.32
C ILE A 24 8.73 1.74 8.15
N GLU A 25 8.21 2.02 9.34
CA GLU A 25 7.60 1.03 10.21
C GLU A 25 6.08 0.94 10.00
N ARG A 26 5.42 2.11 9.90
CA ARG A 26 3.98 2.18 9.66
C ARG A 26 3.59 3.49 8.98
N ALA A 27 2.39 3.51 8.43
CA ALA A 27 1.80 4.70 7.82
C ALA A 27 0.35 4.82 8.27
N GLU A 28 -0.10 6.04 8.55
CA GLU A 28 -1.46 6.30 8.99
C GLU A 28 -1.90 7.72 8.63
N GLY A 29 -3.05 7.86 7.97
CA GLY A 29 -3.52 9.15 7.50
C GLY A 29 -2.47 9.84 6.61
N PRO A 30 -2.10 11.09 6.89
CA PRO A 30 -1.09 11.80 6.10
C PRO A 30 0.35 11.52 6.55
N PHE A 31 0.58 10.59 7.49
CA PHE A 31 1.87 10.43 8.14
C PHE A 31 2.56 9.12 7.83
N LEU A 32 3.89 9.21 7.68
CA LEU A 32 4.81 8.08 7.70
C LEU A 32 5.54 8.08 9.04
N HIS A 33 5.71 6.90 9.62
CA HIS A 33 6.44 6.71 10.87
C HIS A 33 7.64 5.81 10.62
N THR A 34 8.80 6.27 11.03
CA THR A 34 10.05 5.53 10.89
C THR A 34 10.34 4.70 12.14
N SER A 35 11.18 3.68 11.99
CA SER A 35 11.58 2.79 13.07
C SER A 35 12.32 3.49 14.21
N ASP A 36 12.96 4.63 13.94
CA ASP A 36 13.64 5.45 14.93
C ASP A 36 12.73 6.47 15.64
N GLY A 37 11.42 6.36 15.45
CA GLY A 37 10.41 7.16 16.15
C GLY A 37 10.11 8.53 15.54
N LYS A 38 10.62 8.83 14.35
CA LYS A 38 10.30 10.08 13.65
C LYS A 38 9.00 9.97 12.88
N ARG A 39 8.36 11.12 12.67
CA ARG A 39 7.12 11.22 11.90
C ARG A 39 7.31 12.25 10.78
N PHE A 40 6.92 11.86 9.57
CA PHE A 40 6.97 12.71 8.39
C PHE A 40 5.59 12.86 7.78
N VAL A 41 5.28 14.04 7.26
CA VAL A 41 4.09 14.25 6.43
C VAL A 41 4.37 13.74 5.04
N ASP A 42 3.52 12.85 4.54
CA ASP A 42 3.68 12.24 3.22
C ASP A 42 2.97 13.06 2.15
N PHE A 43 3.72 13.91 1.44
CA PHE A 43 3.23 14.64 0.28
C PHE A 43 3.41 13.88 -1.04
N ILE A 44 4.15 12.79 -1.03
CA ILE A 44 4.39 11.97 -2.24
C ILE A 44 3.21 11.04 -2.49
N SER A 45 2.64 10.48 -1.43
CA SER A 45 1.46 9.59 -1.45
C SER A 45 1.64 8.39 -2.41
N GLY A 46 2.85 7.82 -2.46
CA GLY A 46 3.16 6.73 -3.39
C GLY A 46 3.04 7.14 -4.86
N ILE A 47 3.22 8.41 -5.17
CA ILE A 47 3.01 9.04 -6.48
C ILE A 47 1.53 8.94 -6.87
N ALA A 48 0.69 9.67 -6.10
CA ALA A 48 -0.76 9.78 -6.28
C ALA A 48 -1.54 8.46 -6.12
N VAL A 49 -1.04 7.54 -5.31
CA VAL A 49 -1.69 6.26 -5.02
C VAL A 49 -2.53 6.33 -3.75
N SER A 50 -1.97 6.89 -2.67
CA SER A 50 -2.63 6.95 -1.35
C SER A 50 -3.52 8.18 -1.23
N SER A 51 -4.46 8.36 -2.16
CA SER A 51 -5.29 9.57 -2.29
C SER A 51 -6.21 9.81 -1.10
N LEU A 52 -6.61 8.76 -0.40
CA LEU A 52 -7.46 8.84 0.80
C LEU A 52 -6.64 8.87 2.10
N GLY A 53 -5.32 8.98 2.00
CA GLY A 53 -4.41 8.80 3.12
C GLY A 53 -4.09 7.33 3.36
N HIS A 54 -3.09 7.11 4.21
CA HIS A 54 -2.68 5.75 4.57
C HIS A 54 -3.71 5.10 5.49
N ARG A 55 -4.07 3.86 5.19
CA ARG A 55 -4.95 3.04 6.02
C ARG A 55 -6.30 3.70 6.33
N HIS A 56 -6.94 4.28 5.33
CA HIS A 56 -8.29 4.83 5.52
C HIS A 56 -9.20 3.76 6.14
N PRO A 57 -9.92 4.07 7.23
CA PRO A 57 -10.70 3.06 7.98
C PRO A 57 -11.69 2.26 7.14
N SER A 58 -12.40 2.91 6.22
CA SER A 58 -13.37 2.24 5.34
C SER A 58 -12.68 1.27 4.37
N VAL A 59 -11.50 1.62 3.85
CA VAL A 59 -10.72 0.76 2.97
C VAL A 59 -10.20 -0.46 3.73
N ILE A 60 -9.62 -0.24 4.92
CA ILE A 60 -9.10 -1.32 5.77
C ILE A 60 -10.22 -2.28 6.16
N SER A 61 -11.39 -1.78 6.54
CA SER A 61 -12.56 -2.60 6.89
C SER A 61 -13.01 -3.47 5.72
N ALA A 62 -13.10 -2.89 4.52
CA ALA A 62 -13.49 -3.62 3.31
C ALA A 62 -12.48 -4.72 2.94
N ILE A 63 -11.17 -4.42 3.05
CA ILE A 63 -10.11 -5.39 2.79
C ILE A 63 -10.17 -6.55 3.80
N ARG A 64 -10.33 -6.26 5.08
CA ARG A 64 -10.45 -7.29 6.12
C ARG A 64 -11.65 -8.21 5.88
N GLU A 65 -12.79 -7.65 5.51
CA GLU A 65 -13.97 -8.43 5.16
C GLU A 65 -13.72 -9.33 3.95
N GLN A 66 -13.06 -8.81 2.92
CA GLN A 66 -12.74 -9.59 1.73
C GLN A 66 -11.71 -10.70 2.01
N LEU A 67 -10.75 -10.47 2.91
CA LEU A 67 -9.79 -11.49 3.33
C LEU A 67 -10.46 -12.73 3.91
N ASP A 68 -11.58 -12.54 4.63
CA ASP A 68 -12.33 -13.66 5.21
C ASP A 68 -13.15 -14.45 4.18
N ARG A 69 -13.28 -13.94 2.97
CA ARG A 69 -14.04 -14.59 1.88
C ARG A 69 -13.10 -15.29 0.90
N HIS A 70 -12.33 -14.51 0.16
CA HIS A 70 -11.33 -15.02 -0.78
C HIS A 70 -10.39 -13.90 -1.24
N LEU A 71 -9.23 -14.29 -1.75
CA LEU A 71 -8.28 -13.41 -2.43
C LEU A 71 -8.41 -13.59 -3.94
N HIS A 72 -7.48 -14.31 -4.54
CA HIS A 72 -7.49 -14.59 -5.97
C HIS A 72 -8.09 -15.98 -6.22
N VAL A 73 -9.08 -16.06 -7.10
CA VAL A 73 -9.72 -17.34 -7.46
C VAL A 73 -9.59 -17.68 -8.94
N MET A 74 -9.51 -16.68 -9.82
CA MET A 74 -9.38 -16.91 -11.27
C MET A 74 -8.88 -15.66 -11.97
N VAL A 75 -7.87 -15.81 -12.83
CA VAL A 75 -7.28 -14.71 -13.60
C VAL A 75 -8.16 -14.28 -14.79
N TYR A 76 -8.91 -15.20 -15.35
CA TYR A 76 -9.80 -14.91 -16.50
C TYR A 76 -11.24 -14.65 -16.05
N GLY A 77 -12.05 -14.05 -16.93
CA GLY A 77 -13.46 -13.72 -16.68
C GLY A 77 -14.40 -14.91 -16.72
N GLU A 78 -14.03 -16.05 -16.16
CA GLU A 78 -14.83 -17.29 -16.14
C GLU A 78 -15.74 -17.38 -14.91
N PHE A 79 -15.35 -16.75 -13.80
CA PHE A 79 -16.12 -16.77 -12.56
C PHE A 79 -16.76 -15.41 -12.29
N VAL A 80 -17.95 -15.43 -11.71
CA VAL A 80 -18.63 -14.20 -11.27
C VAL A 80 -18.13 -13.81 -9.89
N GLN A 81 -17.44 -12.69 -9.81
CA GLN A 81 -16.85 -12.16 -8.57
C GLN A 81 -17.49 -10.80 -8.25
N LYS A 82 -18.14 -10.71 -7.09
CA LYS A 82 -18.90 -9.52 -6.70
C LYS A 82 -18.04 -8.24 -6.68
N ALA A 83 -16.88 -8.29 -6.03
CA ALA A 83 -15.99 -7.13 -5.95
C ALA A 83 -15.58 -6.61 -7.34
N GLN A 84 -15.39 -7.51 -8.29
CA GLN A 84 -15.02 -7.15 -9.66
C GLN A 84 -16.15 -6.43 -10.41
N TRP A 85 -17.36 -6.99 -10.41
CA TRP A 85 -18.45 -6.38 -11.17
C TRP A 85 -19.00 -5.11 -10.50
N GLU A 86 -18.96 -5.03 -9.16
CA GLU A 86 -19.31 -3.79 -8.45
C GLU A 86 -18.35 -2.67 -8.84
N HIS A 87 -17.04 -2.92 -8.82
CA HIS A 87 -16.04 -1.93 -9.24
C HIS A 87 -16.23 -1.50 -10.70
N ALA A 88 -16.45 -2.46 -11.61
CA ALA A 88 -16.69 -2.16 -13.02
C ALA A 88 -17.94 -1.28 -13.20
N ARG A 89 -19.01 -1.56 -12.48
CA ARG A 89 -20.23 -0.76 -12.51
C ARG A 89 -19.97 0.68 -12.06
N GLU A 90 -19.28 0.86 -10.95
CA GLU A 90 -18.94 2.20 -10.44
C GLU A 90 -18.12 3.02 -11.43
N LEU A 91 -17.27 2.36 -12.23
CA LEU A 91 -16.45 3.05 -13.22
C LEU A 91 -17.26 3.52 -14.45
N VAL A 92 -18.34 2.83 -14.83
CA VAL A 92 -19.09 3.12 -16.06
C VAL A 92 -20.41 3.85 -15.84
N GLU A 93 -20.94 3.85 -14.65
CA GLU A 93 -22.13 4.60 -14.25
C GLU A 93 -21.74 5.93 -13.58
#